data_a10524d264bd5ee15568494c16428a76
#
_entry.id   a10524d264bd5ee15568494c16428a76
#
_cell.length_a   1.000
_cell.length_b   1.000
_cell.length_c   1.000
_cell.angle_alpha   90.00
_cell.angle_beta   90.00
_cell.angle_gamma   90.00
#
_symmetry.space_group_name_H-M   'P 1'
#
loop_
_entity.id
_entity.type
_entity.pdbx_description
1 polymer ?
#
loop_
_entity_poly.entity_id
_entity_poly.type
_entity_poly.pdbx_seq_one_letter_code
_entity_poly.pdbx_strand_id
1 'polypeptide(L)'
;WKAQSFPVLKDLMGDRRAFDRIVEAGGYISAPTGTAPDANDIPVPKEVADMAMDAAACIGCGACVAACPNSAAQLFTSAKLAHLNVLPQGQPERWKRTENMVETMEDFFGSCTNHGECHEACPKEIPLDFIAMMNRDYIKSKTKNRSLSSQ
;
A
#
# COMPACT_ATOMS: atom_id res chain seq x y z
N TRP A 1 0.49 -19.59 -9.47
CA TRP A 1 1.09 -18.96 -8.29
C TRP A 1 2.50 -19.47 -8.08
N LYS A 2 3.48 -18.75 -8.55
CA LYS A 2 4.91 -19.14 -8.40
C LYS A 2 5.53 -18.61 -7.10
N ALA A 3 4.86 -17.66 -6.43
CA ALA A 3 5.38 -17.01 -5.25
C ALA A 3 5.34 -17.94 -4.02
N GLN A 4 6.45 -18.10 -3.34
CA GLN A 4 6.49 -18.81 -2.05
C GLN A 4 5.57 -18.19 -1.02
N SER A 5 5.41 -16.87 -1.07
CA SER A 5 4.56 -16.09 -0.17
C SER A 5 3.07 -16.18 -0.49
N PHE A 6 2.72 -16.80 -1.60
CA PHE A 6 1.34 -16.96 -2.08
C PHE A 6 1.12 -18.40 -2.58
N PRO A 7 1.41 -19.42 -1.75
CA PRO A 7 1.32 -20.81 -2.16
C PRO A 7 -0.13 -21.23 -2.41
N VAL A 8 -0.32 -22.14 -3.36
CA VAL A 8 -1.61 -22.79 -3.57
C VAL A 8 -1.84 -23.80 -2.46
N LEU A 9 -2.95 -23.68 -1.76
CA LEU A 9 -3.39 -24.62 -0.73
C LEU A 9 -4.11 -25.82 -1.33
N LYS A 10 -5.07 -25.55 -2.23
CA LYS A 10 -5.84 -26.56 -2.94
C LYS A 10 -6.57 -25.91 -4.12
N ASP A 11 -6.52 -26.51 -5.29
CA ASP A 11 -7.18 -26.05 -6.51
C ASP A 11 -6.84 -24.56 -6.81
N LEU A 12 -7.81 -23.67 -6.78
CA LEU A 12 -7.65 -22.23 -6.99
C LEU A 12 -7.52 -21.41 -5.69
N MET A 13 -7.41 -22.08 -4.55
CA MET A 13 -7.29 -21.43 -3.25
C MET A 13 -5.81 -21.19 -2.92
N GLY A 14 -5.42 -19.91 -2.86
CA GLY A 14 -4.10 -19.47 -2.43
C GLY A 14 -4.06 -19.06 -0.95
N ASP A 15 -2.90 -19.14 -0.33
CA ASP A 15 -2.67 -18.65 1.04
C ASP A 15 -2.41 -17.13 1.02
N ARG A 16 -3.30 -16.35 1.61
CA ARG A 16 -3.24 -14.89 1.64
C ARG A 16 -2.59 -14.29 2.88
N ARG A 17 -2.15 -15.10 3.82
CA ARG A 17 -1.63 -14.60 5.11
C ARG A 17 -0.51 -13.58 4.97
N ALA A 18 0.32 -13.67 3.92
CA ALA A 18 1.37 -12.69 3.68
C ALA A 18 0.82 -11.29 3.36
N PHE A 19 -0.29 -11.18 2.61
CA PHE A 19 -0.98 -9.91 2.39
C PHE A 19 -1.60 -9.36 3.66
N ASP A 20 -2.22 -10.23 4.46
CA ASP A 20 -2.84 -9.82 5.73
C ASP A 20 -1.79 -9.23 6.68
N ARG A 21 -0.59 -9.79 6.73
CA ARG A 21 0.53 -9.25 7.53
C ARG A 21 0.97 -7.86 7.07
N ILE A 22 1.00 -7.60 5.76
CA ILE A 22 1.28 -6.25 5.25
C ILE A 22 0.21 -5.26 5.74
N VAL A 23 -1.08 -5.65 5.70
CA VAL A 23 -2.18 -4.80 6.18
C VAL A 23 -2.12 -4.61 7.70
N GLU A 24 -1.82 -5.65 8.47
CA GLU A 24 -1.62 -5.58 9.92
C GLU A 24 -0.48 -4.62 10.30
N ALA A 25 0.57 -4.53 9.49
CA ALA A 25 1.71 -3.66 9.75
C ALA A 25 1.38 -2.16 9.69
N GLY A 26 0.29 -1.76 9.03
CA GLY A 26 -0.06 -0.35 8.95
C GLY A 26 -1.25 0.01 8.05
N GLY A 27 -1.94 -0.96 7.47
CA GLY A 27 -3.07 -0.73 6.55
C GLY A 27 -4.36 -0.27 7.24
N TYR A 28 -4.25 0.50 8.30
CA TYR A 28 -5.35 1.00 9.13
C TYR A 28 -5.06 2.42 9.64
N ILE A 29 -6.06 3.05 10.26
CA ILE A 29 -5.94 4.33 10.94
C ILE A 29 -6.25 4.10 12.43
N SER A 30 -5.32 4.45 13.32
CA SER A 30 -5.48 4.40 14.77
C SER A 30 -5.47 5.79 15.43
N ALA A 31 -4.95 6.81 14.72
CA ALA A 31 -4.92 8.17 15.22
C ALA A 31 -6.34 8.77 15.30
N PRO A 32 -6.69 9.51 16.35
CA PRO A 32 -7.96 10.26 16.43
C PRO A 32 -8.06 11.25 15.28
N THR A 33 -9.15 11.21 14.51
CA THR A 33 -9.38 12.09 13.36
C THR A 33 -10.29 13.29 13.67
N GLY A 34 -10.74 13.44 14.92
CA GLY A 34 -11.61 14.52 15.37
C GLY A 34 -13.08 14.28 15.03
N THR A 35 -13.87 15.36 15.10
CA THR A 35 -15.29 15.37 14.74
C THR A 35 -15.47 15.62 13.24
N ALA A 36 -16.67 15.35 12.73
CA ALA A 36 -17.00 15.67 11.34
C ALA A 36 -16.85 17.20 11.10
N PRO A 37 -16.27 17.60 9.95
CA PRO A 37 -16.17 19.01 9.59
C PRO A 37 -17.54 19.62 9.31
N ASP A 38 -17.60 20.96 9.26
CA ASP A 38 -18.80 21.68 8.82
C ASP A 38 -19.19 21.24 7.40
N ALA A 39 -20.49 21.14 7.13
CA ALA A 39 -20.99 20.68 5.83
C ALA A 39 -20.60 21.60 4.66
N ASN A 40 -20.21 22.85 4.94
CA ASN A 40 -19.72 23.80 3.92
C ASN A 40 -18.21 23.75 3.71
N ASP A 41 -17.48 23.00 4.54
CA ASP A 41 -16.04 22.83 4.37
C ASP A 41 -15.72 21.88 3.20
N ILE A 42 -14.62 22.15 2.52
CA ILE A 42 -14.01 21.24 1.54
C ILE A 42 -12.75 20.66 2.18
N PRO A 43 -12.88 19.58 2.98
CA PRO A 43 -11.75 19.04 3.75
C PRO A 43 -10.68 18.40 2.88
N VAL A 44 -11.03 17.97 1.66
CA VAL A 44 -10.12 17.31 0.72
C VAL A 44 -10.38 17.83 -0.69
N PRO A 45 -9.37 18.34 -1.42
CA PRO A 45 -9.51 18.68 -2.83
C PRO A 45 -9.95 17.47 -3.66
N LYS A 46 -10.78 17.69 -4.68
CA LYS A 46 -11.33 16.61 -5.51
C LYS A 46 -10.22 15.71 -6.10
N GLU A 47 -9.16 16.29 -6.64
CA GLU A 47 -8.04 15.54 -7.24
C GLU A 47 -7.36 14.59 -6.25
N VAL A 48 -7.20 15.02 -5.00
CA VAL A 48 -6.64 14.19 -3.93
C VAL A 48 -7.60 13.07 -3.52
N ALA A 49 -8.90 13.39 -3.45
CA ALA A 49 -9.94 12.40 -3.16
C ALA A 49 -10.03 11.34 -4.27
N ASP A 50 -10.02 11.75 -5.54
CA ASP A 50 -10.03 10.85 -6.69
C ASP A 50 -8.82 9.92 -6.65
N MET A 51 -7.61 10.45 -6.44
CA MET A 51 -6.39 9.63 -6.28
C MET A 51 -6.50 8.60 -5.16
N ALA A 52 -7.06 8.99 -4.02
CA ALA A 52 -7.28 8.08 -2.90
C ALA A 52 -8.29 6.98 -3.25
N MET A 53 -9.35 7.31 -3.99
CA MET A 53 -10.37 6.36 -4.43
C MET A 53 -9.82 5.39 -5.46
N ASP A 54 -9.00 5.86 -6.41
CA ASP A 54 -8.33 5.00 -7.39
C ASP A 54 -7.42 3.99 -6.68
N ALA A 55 -6.66 4.43 -5.69
CA ALA A 55 -5.85 3.54 -4.88
C ALA A 55 -6.68 2.54 -4.06
N ALA A 56 -7.82 3.01 -3.51
CA ALA A 56 -8.74 2.18 -2.72
C ALA A 56 -9.48 1.12 -3.56
N ALA A 57 -9.51 1.26 -4.89
CA ALA A 57 -10.10 0.27 -5.79
C ALA A 57 -9.41 -1.10 -5.73
N CYS A 58 -8.21 -1.20 -5.15
CA CYS A 58 -7.49 -2.45 -4.99
C CYS A 58 -8.25 -3.45 -4.11
N ILE A 59 -8.66 -4.58 -4.70
CA ILE A 59 -9.41 -5.66 -4.03
C ILE A 59 -8.52 -6.72 -3.37
N GLY A 60 -7.20 -6.58 -3.43
CA GLY A 60 -6.26 -7.54 -2.84
C GLY A 60 -6.32 -8.94 -3.45
N CYS A 61 -6.61 -9.07 -4.74
CA CYS A 61 -6.78 -10.35 -5.42
C CYS A 61 -5.46 -11.13 -5.64
N GLY A 62 -4.29 -10.45 -5.57
CA GLY A 62 -2.99 -11.06 -5.76
C GLY A 62 -2.57 -11.26 -7.23
N ALA A 63 -3.36 -10.87 -8.21
CA ALA A 63 -3.02 -10.99 -9.64
C ALA A 63 -1.67 -10.31 -9.97
N CYS A 64 -1.39 -9.17 -9.36
CA CYS A 64 -0.12 -8.45 -9.52
C CYS A 64 1.10 -9.25 -9.05
N VAL A 65 0.98 -9.99 -7.95
CA VAL A 65 2.06 -10.87 -7.45
C VAL A 65 2.21 -12.10 -8.35
N ALA A 66 1.09 -12.68 -8.78
CA ALA A 66 1.09 -13.87 -9.65
C ALA A 66 1.71 -13.59 -11.03
N ALA A 67 1.46 -12.39 -11.58
CA ALA A 67 1.99 -11.99 -12.88
C ALA A 67 3.47 -11.54 -12.80
N CYS A 68 3.92 -11.08 -11.65
CA CYS A 68 5.28 -10.56 -11.49
C CYS A 68 6.33 -11.66 -11.55
N PRO A 69 7.36 -11.56 -12.41
CA PRO A 69 8.46 -12.55 -12.46
C PRO A 69 9.19 -12.72 -11.14
N ASN A 70 9.26 -11.66 -10.33
CA ASN A 70 9.92 -11.66 -9.03
C ASN A 70 8.96 -11.95 -7.87
N SER A 71 7.68 -12.18 -8.14
CA SER A 71 6.64 -12.31 -7.10
C SER A 71 6.60 -11.12 -6.14
N ALA A 72 6.75 -9.92 -6.69
CA ALA A 72 6.79 -8.67 -5.93
C ALA A 72 5.37 -8.17 -5.61
N ALA A 73 5.18 -7.63 -4.40
CA ALA A 73 3.89 -7.14 -3.92
C ALA A 73 3.77 -5.59 -3.93
N GLN A 74 4.66 -4.90 -4.65
CA GLN A 74 4.74 -3.45 -4.64
C GLN A 74 3.45 -2.78 -5.08
N LEU A 75 2.74 -3.29 -6.09
CA LEU A 75 1.49 -2.68 -6.54
C LEU A 75 0.40 -2.79 -5.47
N PHE A 76 0.28 -3.93 -4.81
CA PHE A 76 -0.66 -4.11 -3.70
C PHE A 76 -0.35 -3.17 -2.53
N THR A 77 0.90 -3.19 -2.05
CA THR A 77 1.33 -2.40 -0.90
C THR A 77 1.23 -0.90 -1.18
N SER A 78 1.66 -0.47 -2.37
CA SER A 78 1.58 0.94 -2.76
C SER A 78 0.13 1.46 -2.85
N ALA A 79 -0.80 0.66 -3.37
CA ALA A 79 -2.21 1.01 -3.40
C ALA A 79 -2.78 1.15 -1.97
N LYS A 80 -2.44 0.23 -1.05
CA LYS A 80 -2.87 0.31 0.35
C LYS A 80 -2.26 1.50 1.08
N LEU A 81 -1.01 1.84 0.79
CA LEU A 81 -0.37 3.05 1.34
C LEU A 81 -0.96 4.32 0.75
N ALA A 82 -1.16 4.38 -0.57
CA ALA A 82 -1.63 5.58 -1.25
C ALA A 82 -2.99 6.04 -0.73
N HIS A 83 -3.98 5.16 -0.65
CA HIS A 83 -5.32 5.56 -0.23
C HIS A 83 -5.38 6.10 1.21
N LEU A 84 -4.47 5.68 2.10
CA LEU A 84 -4.35 6.23 3.44
C LEU A 84 -3.47 7.50 3.50
N ASN A 85 -2.33 7.46 2.81
CA ASN A 85 -1.30 8.50 2.93
C ASN A 85 -1.62 9.79 2.18
N VAL A 86 -2.53 9.80 1.21
CA VAL A 86 -2.95 11.03 0.52
C VAL A 86 -4.07 11.76 1.25
N LEU A 87 -4.81 11.07 2.13
CA LEU A 87 -5.90 11.66 2.91
C LEU A 87 -5.41 12.28 4.22
N PRO A 88 -6.09 13.32 4.74
CA PRO A 88 -5.74 13.95 6.01
C PRO A 88 -5.72 12.97 7.18
N GLN A 89 -6.64 12.02 7.22
CA GLN A 89 -6.79 11.02 8.28
C GLN A 89 -5.56 10.12 8.40
N GLY A 90 -4.84 9.89 7.31
CA GLY A 90 -3.65 9.03 7.30
C GLY A 90 -2.34 9.73 7.61
N GLN A 91 -2.32 11.09 7.69
CA GLN A 91 -1.09 11.86 7.84
C GLN A 91 -0.35 11.63 9.17
N PRO A 92 -1.02 11.54 10.34
CA PRO A 92 -0.32 11.35 11.61
C PRO A 92 0.57 10.11 11.65
N GLU A 93 0.16 9.03 10.95
CA GLU A 93 0.86 7.75 10.95
C GLU A 93 1.61 7.47 9.63
N ARG A 94 1.61 8.41 8.69
CA ARG A 94 2.10 8.23 7.32
C ARG A 94 3.49 7.60 7.26
N TRP A 95 4.45 8.16 7.99
CA TRP A 95 5.85 7.74 7.88
C TRP A 95 6.09 6.39 8.55
N LYS A 96 5.53 6.18 9.73
CA LYS A 96 5.61 4.89 10.44
C LYS A 96 4.91 3.79 9.67
N ARG A 97 3.70 4.07 9.17
CA ARG A 97 2.96 3.13 8.31
C ARG A 97 3.77 2.72 7.09
N THR A 98 4.33 3.69 6.37
CA THR A 98 5.09 3.42 5.15
C THR A 98 6.30 2.53 5.45
N GLU A 99 7.05 2.83 6.48
CA GLU A 99 8.22 2.03 6.88
C GLU A 99 7.83 0.60 7.24
N ASN A 100 6.87 0.43 8.14
CA ASN A 100 6.44 -0.88 8.61
C ASN A 100 5.87 -1.75 7.48
N MET A 101 5.00 -1.18 6.63
CA MET A 101 4.37 -1.95 5.55
C MET A 101 5.36 -2.33 4.45
N VAL A 102 6.31 -1.46 4.12
CA VAL A 102 7.33 -1.76 3.11
C VAL A 102 8.30 -2.83 3.64
N GLU A 103 8.76 -2.71 4.88
CA GLU A 103 9.65 -3.72 5.49
C GLU A 103 8.95 -5.07 5.58
N THR A 104 7.71 -5.12 6.05
CA THR A 104 6.93 -6.36 6.08
C THR A 104 6.73 -6.96 4.68
N MET A 105 6.51 -6.11 3.66
CA MET A 105 6.42 -6.58 2.27
C MET A 105 7.73 -7.22 1.81
N GLU A 106 8.87 -6.60 2.08
CA GLU A 106 10.18 -7.12 1.68
C GLU A 106 10.56 -8.43 2.40
N ASP A 107 10.00 -8.68 3.59
CA ASP A 107 10.21 -9.95 4.32
C ASP A 107 9.52 -11.15 3.65
N PHE A 108 8.42 -10.91 2.91
CA PHE A 108 7.58 -11.98 2.37
C PHE A 108 7.58 -12.08 0.84
N PHE A 109 7.95 -11.01 0.13
CA PHE A 109 7.83 -10.95 -1.32
C PHE A 109 9.15 -10.54 -1.99
N GLY A 110 9.26 -10.83 -3.28
CA GLY A 110 10.43 -10.44 -4.06
C GLY A 110 10.49 -8.95 -4.33
N SER A 111 11.71 -8.46 -4.61
CA SER A 111 11.95 -7.05 -4.92
C SER A 111 11.49 -6.69 -6.33
N CYS A 112 11.00 -5.46 -6.49
CA CYS A 112 10.56 -4.95 -7.78
C CYS A 112 11.75 -4.60 -8.69
N THR A 113 11.73 -5.09 -9.92
CA THR A 113 12.68 -4.72 -10.98
C THR A 113 11.99 -4.01 -12.15
N ASN A 114 10.81 -3.43 -11.89
CA ASN A 114 10.08 -2.53 -12.77
C ASN A 114 9.64 -3.14 -14.12
N HIS A 115 9.17 -4.39 -14.10
CA HIS A 115 8.68 -5.08 -15.30
C HIS A 115 7.36 -4.52 -15.84
N GLY A 116 6.44 -4.10 -14.96
CA GLY A 116 5.15 -3.54 -15.35
C GLY A 116 3.99 -4.54 -15.44
N GLU A 117 4.24 -5.84 -15.49
CA GLU A 117 3.21 -6.88 -15.63
C GLU A 117 2.14 -6.85 -14.54
N CYS A 118 2.46 -6.31 -13.39
CA CYS A 118 1.53 -6.15 -12.28
C CYS A 118 0.37 -5.18 -12.62
N HIS A 119 0.63 -4.12 -13.40
CA HIS A 119 -0.38 -3.19 -13.88
C HIS A 119 -1.27 -3.84 -14.94
N GLU A 120 -0.66 -4.47 -15.93
CA GLU A 120 -1.38 -5.16 -17.02
C GLU A 120 -2.29 -6.28 -16.51
N ALA A 121 -1.87 -6.99 -15.48
CA ALA A 121 -2.66 -8.06 -14.86
C ALA A 121 -3.71 -7.56 -13.87
N CYS A 122 -3.72 -6.27 -13.54
CA CYS A 122 -4.60 -5.73 -12.50
C CYS A 122 -6.03 -5.55 -13.01
N PRO A 123 -7.04 -6.28 -12.46
CA PRO A 123 -8.44 -6.12 -12.89
C PRO A 123 -9.06 -4.79 -12.46
N LYS A 124 -8.33 -3.99 -11.67
CA LYS A 124 -8.73 -2.67 -11.18
C LYS A 124 -7.86 -1.55 -11.74
N GLU A 125 -6.98 -1.86 -12.66
CA GLU A 125 -6.14 -0.89 -13.39
C GLU A 125 -5.36 0.07 -12.46
N ILE A 126 -4.87 -0.45 -11.31
CA ILE A 126 -4.14 0.35 -10.32
C ILE A 126 -2.87 0.94 -10.96
N PRO A 127 -2.69 2.28 -10.94
CA PRO A 127 -1.55 2.94 -11.57
C PRO A 127 -0.21 2.58 -10.95
N LEU A 128 0.85 2.47 -11.77
CA LEU A 128 2.22 2.27 -11.32
C LEU A 128 2.79 3.47 -10.54
N ASP A 129 2.21 4.65 -10.71
CA ASP A 129 2.62 5.88 -10.02
C ASP A 129 2.56 5.74 -8.50
N PHE A 130 1.67 4.89 -7.99
CA PHE A 130 1.61 4.59 -6.56
C PHE A 130 2.88 3.89 -6.05
N ILE A 131 3.53 3.06 -6.87
CA ILE A 131 4.83 2.46 -6.53
C ILE A 131 5.90 3.54 -6.40
N ALA A 132 5.95 4.49 -7.33
CA ALA A 132 6.88 5.61 -7.25
C ALA A 132 6.62 6.49 -6.02
N MET A 133 5.35 6.74 -5.68
CA MET A 133 4.95 7.46 -4.48
C MET A 133 5.38 6.72 -3.20
N MET A 134 5.13 5.41 -3.12
CA MET A 134 5.55 4.56 -2.01
C MET A 134 7.06 4.62 -1.80
N ASN A 135 7.84 4.44 -2.85
CA ASN A 135 9.31 4.46 -2.77
C ASN A 135 9.84 5.81 -2.29
N ARG A 136 9.27 6.92 -2.80
CA ARG A 136 9.59 8.27 -2.32
C ARG A 136 9.26 8.46 -0.85
N ASP A 137 8.09 8.00 -0.43
CA ASP A 137 7.67 8.11 0.97
C ASP A 137 8.52 7.21 1.89
N TYR A 138 8.94 6.03 1.42
CA TYR A 138 9.83 5.15 2.17
C TYR A 138 11.21 5.80 2.42
N ILE A 139 11.82 6.41 1.40
CA ILE A 139 13.07 7.15 1.57
C ILE A 139 12.90 8.28 2.58
N LYS A 140 11.79 9.03 2.52
CA LYS A 140 11.49 10.11 3.46
C LYS A 140 11.23 9.59 4.87
N SER A 141 10.58 8.45 5.03
CA SER A 141 10.26 7.89 6.34
C SER A 141 11.50 7.60 7.17
N LYS A 142 12.58 7.11 6.54
CA LYS A 142 13.87 6.85 7.22
C LYS A 142 14.47 8.10 7.88
N THR A 143 14.25 9.28 7.33
CA THR A 143 14.71 10.54 7.93
C THR A 143 13.71 11.09 8.94
N LYS A 144 12.41 11.00 8.66
CA LYS A 144 11.34 11.52 9.52
C LYS A 144 11.19 10.72 10.80
N ASN A 145 11.22 9.38 10.73
CA ASN A 145 11.11 8.54 11.92
C ASN A 145 12.31 8.69 12.87
N ARG A 146 13.52 8.90 12.33
CA ARG A 146 14.70 9.21 13.17
C ARG A 146 14.52 10.49 13.99
N SER A 147 13.94 11.53 13.40
CA SER A 147 13.69 12.79 14.12
C SER A 147 12.63 12.66 15.21
N LEU A 148 11.70 11.73 15.09
CA LEU A 148 10.67 11.45 16.10
C LEU A 148 11.20 10.58 17.25
N SER A 149 12.17 9.71 17.01
CA SER A 149 12.79 8.88 18.03
C SER A 149 13.85 9.59 18.87
N SER A 150 14.24 10.81 18.49
CA SER A 150 15.23 11.64 19.20
C SER A 150 14.60 12.72 20.09
N GLN A 151 13.27 12.75 20.23
CA GLN A 151 12.52 13.59 21.17
C GLN A 151 11.96 12.75 22.32
#